data_6191161a3ef17256b72fdca4031b5693
#
_entry.id   6191161a3ef17256b72fdca4031b5693
#
_cell.length_a   1.000
_cell.length_b   1.000
_cell.length_c   1.000
_cell.angle_alpha   90.00
_cell.angle_beta   90.00
_cell.angle_gamma   90.00
#
_symmetry.space_group_name_H-M   'P 1'
#
loop_
_entity.id
_entity.type
_entity.pdbx_description
1 polymer ?
#
loop_
_entity_poly.entity_id
_entity_poly.type
_entity_poly.pdbx_seq_one_letter_code
_entity_poly.pdbx_strand_id
1 'polypeptide(L)'
;MAEPTPSPRPLIELVDVKKDFGPVSVLKGVHLRAYPGKVTALVGDNGAGKSTLIKGLAGVQPYDDGQVLFDGEPVNLHTPRDASAIGIEVVYQDLALCDNLDIVQNMFLGREETEFGTFDEGRMEREASETLRSLSVRTVKSVRQKVSSLSGGQRQTVAIARSVLKKARLVILDEPTAALGVAQTEQVLNLVKRLAEQGVAVIIISHNLADVFEVADYISVLYLGQMVAEVEAASTNRDDVVGYITGSKTYTGATA
;
A
#
# COMPACT_ATOMS: atom_id res chain seq x y z
N MET A 1 19.37 7.44 -33.25
CA MET A 1 19.56 6.72 -31.95
C MET A 1 18.64 7.43 -30.97
N ALA A 2 17.60 6.76 -30.49
CA ALA A 2 16.75 7.31 -29.45
C ALA A 2 17.57 7.36 -28.14
N GLU A 3 17.57 8.50 -27.47
CA GLU A 3 18.14 8.61 -26.12
C GLU A 3 17.44 7.61 -25.22
N PRO A 4 18.17 6.88 -24.34
CA PRO A 4 17.54 6.00 -23.39
C PRO A 4 16.59 6.83 -22.51
N THR A 5 15.31 6.48 -22.49
CA THR A 5 14.34 7.08 -21.59
C THR A 5 14.90 6.93 -20.16
N PRO A 6 15.07 8.02 -19.40
CA PRO A 6 15.59 7.91 -18.05
C PRO A 6 14.70 6.95 -17.24
N SER A 7 15.32 6.01 -16.53
CA SER A 7 14.59 5.11 -15.63
C SER A 7 13.74 5.95 -14.69
N PRO A 8 12.46 5.60 -14.48
CA PRO A 8 11.59 6.38 -13.62
C PRO A 8 12.20 6.47 -12.21
N ARG A 9 12.27 7.70 -11.66
CA ARG A 9 12.76 7.92 -10.31
C ARG A 9 11.78 7.32 -9.31
N PRO A 10 12.22 6.49 -8.35
CA PRO A 10 11.32 5.97 -7.33
C PRO A 10 10.80 7.09 -6.41
N LEU A 11 9.55 6.98 -5.98
CA LEU A 11 8.97 7.84 -4.95
C LEU A 11 9.51 7.46 -3.56
N ILE A 12 9.54 6.16 -3.29
CA ILE A 12 10.11 5.59 -2.07
C ILE A 12 11.20 4.59 -2.43
N GLU A 13 12.32 4.66 -1.72
CA GLU A 13 13.40 3.71 -1.84
C GLU A 13 13.91 3.34 -0.44
N LEU A 14 13.95 2.05 -0.16
CA LEU A 14 14.61 1.47 1.00
C LEU A 14 16.00 1.00 0.59
N VAL A 15 17.02 1.38 1.35
CA VAL A 15 18.41 1.03 1.07
C VAL A 15 19.01 0.36 2.30
N ASP A 16 19.35 -0.91 2.17
CA ASP A 16 20.02 -1.74 3.18
C ASP A 16 19.31 -1.72 4.55
N VAL A 17 17.96 -1.69 4.57
CA VAL A 17 17.22 -1.60 5.83
C VAL A 17 17.28 -2.90 6.62
N LYS A 18 17.54 -2.76 7.94
CA LYS A 18 17.68 -3.88 8.89
C LYS A 18 16.72 -3.73 10.05
N LYS A 19 16.25 -4.86 10.59
CA LYS A 19 15.42 -4.90 11.77
C LYS A 19 15.65 -6.18 12.55
N ASP A 20 16.01 -6.03 13.82
CA ASP A 20 16.23 -7.10 14.76
C ASP A 20 15.18 -7.08 15.88
N PHE A 21 14.83 -8.24 16.39
CA PHE A 21 14.03 -8.43 17.58
C PHE A 21 14.81 -9.32 18.56
N GLY A 22 15.58 -8.71 19.44
CA GLY A 22 16.52 -9.41 20.29
C GLY A 22 17.54 -10.20 19.45
N PRO A 23 17.65 -11.53 19.61
CA PRO A 23 18.61 -12.33 18.82
C PRO A 23 18.14 -12.66 17.39
N VAL A 24 16.92 -12.28 17.02
CA VAL A 24 16.32 -12.66 15.73
C VAL A 24 16.43 -11.50 14.74
N SER A 25 17.24 -11.67 13.70
CA SER A 25 17.31 -10.73 12.58
C SER A 25 16.20 -11.02 11.58
N VAL A 26 15.22 -10.09 11.49
CA VAL A 26 14.03 -10.22 10.65
C VAL A 26 14.23 -9.57 9.29
N LEU A 27 14.88 -8.41 9.22
CA LEU A 27 15.28 -7.76 7.97
C LEU A 27 16.80 -7.66 7.92
N LYS A 28 17.38 -8.09 6.81
CA LYS A 28 18.83 -8.33 6.67
C LYS A 28 19.42 -7.54 5.49
N GLY A 29 19.20 -6.22 5.48
CA GLY A 29 19.66 -5.38 4.38
C GLY A 29 18.69 -5.42 3.19
N VAL A 30 17.44 -5.05 3.44
CA VAL A 30 16.38 -5.07 2.42
C VAL A 30 16.42 -3.81 1.58
N HIS A 31 16.30 -3.99 0.27
CA HIS A 31 16.05 -2.93 -0.71
C HIS A 31 14.62 -3.05 -1.21
N LEU A 32 13.93 -1.94 -1.43
CA LEU A 32 12.59 -1.92 -2.03
C LEU A 32 12.38 -0.57 -2.71
N ARG A 33 11.75 -0.57 -3.88
CA ARG A 33 11.38 0.63 -4.61
C ARG A 33 9.91 0.63 -4.96
N ALA A 34 9.29 1.82 -4.90
CA ALA A 34 7.97 2.02 -5.49
C ALA A 34 7.96 3.35 -6.26
N TYR A 35 7.24 3.35 -7.37
CA TYR A 35 7.28 4.42 -8.36
C TYR A 35 5.93 5.14 -8.43
N PRO A 36 5.90 6.48 -8.70
CA PRO A 36 4.65 7.20 -8.89
C PRO A 36 3.84 6.59 -10.04
N GLY A 37 2.54 6.42 -9.82
CA GLY A 37 1.65 5.86 -10.83
C GLY A 37 1.87 4.39 -11.16
N LYS A 38 2.55 3.65 -10.28
CA LYS A 38 2.86 2.23 -10.46
C LYS A 38 2.46 1.41 -9.25
N VAL A 39 2.16 0.14 -9.49
CA VAL A 39 1.85 -0.85 -8.45
C VAL A 39 3.06 -1.77 -8.27
N THR A 40 3.66 -1.75 -7.08
CA THR A 40 4.70 -2.69 -6.66
C THR A 40 4.09 -3.74 -5.74
N ALA A 41 4.12 -5.00 -6.13
CA ALA A 41 3.68 -6.08 -5.27
C ALA A 41 4.84 -6.58 -4.41
N LEU A 42 4.64 -6.61 -3.09
CA LEU A 42 5.55 -7.24 -2.14
C LEU A 42 5.02 -8.64 -1.79
N VAL A 43 5.71 -9.65 -2.28
CA VAL A 43 5.34 -11.06 -2.06
C VAL A 43 6.40 -11.80 -1.25
N GLY A 44 6.05 -12.96 -0.72
CA GLY A 44 6.94 -13.80 0.09
C GLY A 44 6.13 -14.68 1.03
N ASP A 45 6.76 -15.69 1.60
CA ASP A 45 6.10 -16.61 2.53
C ASP A 45 5.75 -15.95 3.87
N ASN A 46 4.94 -16.64 4.69
CA ASN A 46 4.67 -16.22 6.05
C ASN A 46 5.98 -16.21 6.86
N GLY A 47 6.19 -15.12 7.61
CA GLY A 47 7.45 -14.94 8.34
C GLY A 47 8.62 -14.39 7.52
N ALA A 48 8.47 -14.14 6.22
CA ALA A 48 9.55 -13.57 5.40
C ALA A 48 9.99 -12.15 5.82
N GLY A 49 9.17 -11.43 6.62
CA GLY A 49 9.48 -10.08 7.09
C GLY A 49 8.60 -8.97 6.47
N LYS A 50 7.64 -9.30 5.59
CA LYS A 50 6.78 -8.32 4.90
C LYS A 50 6.10 -7.31 5.85
N SER A 51 5.41 -7.82 6.88
CA SER A 51 4.72 -6.95 7.84
C SER A 51 5.69 -6.07 8.65
N THR A 52 6.91 -6.56 8.94
CA THR A 52 7.96 -5.77 9.60
C THR A 52 8.45 -4.66 8.68
N LEU A 53 8.66 -4.95 7.40
CA LEU A 53 9.04 -3.97 6.40
C LEU A 53 8.02 -2.84 6.28
N ILE A 54 6.72 -3.19 6.20
CA ILE A 54 5.66 -2.19 6.10
C ILE A 54 5.49 -1.39 7.39
N LYS A 55 5.62 -2.01 8.56
CA LYS A 55 5.56 -1.29 9.84
C LYS A 55 6.69 -0.28 10.00
N GLY A 56 7.87 -0.55 9.40
CA GLY A 56 8.96 0.43 9.30
C GLY A 56 8.56 1.64 8.46
N LEU A 57 8.04 1.42 7.25
CA LEU A 57 7.53 2.47 6.38
C LEU A 57 6.36 3.26 7.00
N ALA A 58 5.54 2.60 7.79
CA ALA A 58 4.43 3.24 8.51
C ALA A 58 4.88 4.05 9.75
N GLY A 59 6.17 4.01 10.13
CA GLY A 59 6.66 4.64 11.35
C GLY A 59 6.17 3.99 12.64
N VAL A 60 5.60 2.77 12.57
CA VAL A 60 5.13 2.00 13.74
C VAL A 60 6.28 1.27 14.43
N GLN A 61 7.20 0.75 13.63
CA GLN A 61 8.41 0.04 14.09
C GLN A 61 9.60 0.52 13.25
N PRO A 62 10.30 1.59 13.65
CA PRO A 62 11.44 2.10 12.93
C PRO A 62 12.50 1.03 12.66
N TYR A 63 13.18 1.12 11.52
CA TYR A 63 14.33 0.26 11.23
C TYR A 63 15.49 0.56 12.17
N ASP A 64 16.34 -0.44 12.40
CA ASP A 64 17.51 -0.30 13.26
C ASP A 64 18.71 0.24 12.48
N ASP A 65 18.76 -0.02 11.16
CA ASP A 65 19.83 0.44 10.27
C ASP A 65 19.30 0.57 8.84
N GLY A 66 20.08 1.22 7.96
CA GLY A 66 19.71 1.50 6.58
C GLY A 66 19.11 2.89 6.39
N GLN A 67 18.61 3.15 5.18
CA GLN A 67 18.06 4.46 4.82
C GLN A 67 16.70 4.32 4.15
N VAL A 68 15.83 5.30 4.42
CA VAL A 68 14.58 5.50 3.70
C VAL A 68 14.70 6.79 2.91
N LEU A 69 14.56 6.71 1.60
CA LEU A 69 14.55 7.89 0.73
C LEU A 69 13.11 8.10 0.24
N PHE A 70 12.60 9.31 0.36
CA PHE A 70 11.32 9.71 -0.19
C PHE A 70 11.54 10.85 -1.18
N ASP A 71 11.18 10.62 -2.44
CA ASP A 71 11.47 11.53 -3.56
C ASP A 71 12.98 11.82 -3.69
N GLY A 72 13.81 10.82 -3.32
CA GLY A 72 15.26 10.86 -3.32
C GLY A 72 15.91 11.59 -2.15
N GLU A 73 15.13 12.11 -1.20
CA GLU A 73 15.63 12.76 0.01
C GLU A 73 15.53 11.82 1.22
N PRO A 74 16.55 11.72 2.06
CA PRO A 74 16.52 10.91 3.26
C PRO A 74 15.42 11.38 4.23
N VAL A 75 14.62 10.43 4.73
CA VAL A 75 13.55 10.71 5.68
C VAL A 75 13.65 9.80 6.89
N ASN A 76 13.23 10.30 8.06
CA ASN A 76 13.17 9.54 9.29
C ASN A 76 11.70 9.29 9.66
N LEU A 77 11.31 8.02 9.72
CA LEU A 77 9.96 7.58 10.02
C LEU A 77 9.93 6.92 11.40
N HIS A 78 9.79 7.73 12.45
CA HIS A 78 9.76 7.24 13.82
C HIS A 78 8.34 7.08 14.36
N THR A 79 7.38 7.78 13.77
CA THR A 79 5.96 7.73 14.16
C THR A 79 5.06 7.64 12.92
N PRO A 80 3.82 7.13 13.06
CA PRO A 80 2.84 7.17 11.98
C PRO A 80 2.51 8.59 11.48
N ARG A 81 2.72 9.60 12.31
CA ARG A 81 2.55 10.99 11.91
C ARG A 81 3.63 11.44 10.92
N ASP A 82 4.87 10.98 11.10
CA ASP A 82 5.97 11.30 10.18
C ASP A 82 5.67 10.73 8.80
N ALA A 83 5.23 9.46 8.73
CA ALA A 83 4.82 8.81 7.49
C ALA A 83 3.65 9.54 6.80
N SER A 84 2.59 9.83 7.55
CA SER A 84 1.41 10.54 7.02
C SER A 84 1.74 11.97 6.57
N ALA A 85 2.67 12.67 7.24
CA ALA A 85 3.08 14.03 6.90
C ALA A 85 3.74 14.14 5.51
N ILE A 86 4.44 13.09 5.06
CA ILE A 86 5.04 13.03 3.72
C ILE A 86 4.14 12.33 2.70
N GLY A 87 2.93 11.92 3.10
CA GLY A 87 1.95 11.30 2.22
C GLY A 87 2.06 9.79 2.10
N ILE A 88 2.60 9.09 3.09
CA ILE A 88 2.55 7.62 3.19
C ILE A 88 1.35 7.22 4.02
N GLU A 89 0.43 6.45 3.45
CA GLU A 89 -0.75 5.91 4.13
C GLU A 89 -0.78 4.40 4.01
N VAL A 90 -1.16 3.74 5.10
CA VAL A 90 -1.24 2.27 5.17
C VAL A 90 -2.68 1.86 5.44
N VAL A 91 -3.18 0.96 4.62
CA VAL A 91 -4.44 0.25 4.82
C VAL A 91 -4.10 -1.17 5.24
N TYR A 92 -4.24 -1.43 6.51
CA TYR A 92 -3.98 -2.75 7.09
C TYR A 92 -5.11 -3.72 6.78
N GLN A 93 -4.87 -5.01 6.94
CA GLN A 93 -5.86 -6.07 6.82
C GLN A 93 -7.05 -5.84 7.77
N ASP A 94 -6.78 -5.39 9.02
CA ASP A 94 -7.81 -4.79 9.88
C ASP A 94 -7.98 -3.32 9.47
N LEU A 95 -9.11 -3.01 8.86
CA LEU A 95 -9.38 -1.71 8.22
C LEU A 95 -9.46 -0.55 9.21
N ALA A 96 -9.52 -0.82 10.51
CA ALA A 96 -9.69 0.19 11.56
C ALA A 96 -10.85 1.15 11.27
N LEU A 97 -11.99 0.60 10.86
CA LEU A 97 -13.25 1.33 10.65
C LEU A 97 -14.16 1.15 11.86
N CYS A 98 -14.79 2.24 12.28
CA CYS A 98 -15.77 2.24 13.36
C CYS A 98 -17.15 1.87 12.81
N ASP A 99 -17.65 0.70 13.17
CA ASP A 99 -18.91 0.13 12.66
C ASP A 99 -20.16 0.97 12.97
N ASN A 100 -20.15 1.69 14.09
CA ASN A 100 -21.25 2.53 14.56
C ASN A 100 -21.28 3.91 13.91
N LEU A 101 -20.21 4.32 13.22
CA LEU A 101 -20.11 5.59 12.50
C LEU A 101 -20.51 5.41 11.03
N ASP A 102 -20.90 6.52 10.40
CA ASP A 102 -21.13 6.57 8.96
C ASP A 102 -19.81 6.66 8.17
N ILE A 103 -19.90 6.61 6.84
CA ILE A 103 -18.73 6.66 5.96
C ILE A 103 -18.01 7.99 6.09
N VAL A 104 -18.72 9.13 6.15
CA VAL A 104 -18.10 10.47 6.29
C VAL A 104 -17.31 10.53 7.58
N GLN A 105 -17.93 10.15 8.70
CA GLN A 105 -17.28 10.12 10.01
C GLN A 105 -16.03 9.23 10.02
N ASN A 106 -16.09 8.06 9.41
CA ASN A 106 -14.93 7.17 9.29
C ASN A 106 -13.80 7.75 8.42
N MET A 107 -14.15 8.44 7.32
CA MET A 107 -13.15 9.03 6.43
C MET A 107 -12.41 10.20 7.08
N PHE A 108 -13.10 10.97 7.93
CA PHE A 108 -12.53 12.14 8.60
C PHE A 108 -12.12 11.90 10.05
N LEU A 109 -12.25 10.70 10.59
CA LEU A 109 -11.95 10.40 11.98
C LEU A 109 -10.54 10.84 12.38
N GLY A 110 -10.46 11.73 13.40
CA GLY A 110 -9.23 12.33 13.91
C GLY A 110 -8.66 13.47 13.05
N ARG A 111 -9.44 13.98 12.08
CA ARG A 111 -9.10 15.13 11.23
C ARG A 111 -10.38 15.82 10.70
N GLU A 112 -11.34 15.90 11.59
CA GLU A 112 -12.63 16.50 11.32
C GLU A 112 -12.45 17.99 10.92
N GLU A 113 -13.10 18.38 9.83
CA GLU A 113 -13.13 19.77 9.41
C GLU A 113 -14.02 20.57 10.35
N THR A 114 -13.52 21.71 10.79
CA THR A 114 -14.26 22.58 11.73
C THR A 114 -14.39 23.98 11.18
N GLU A 115 -15.57 24.57 11.38
CA GLU A 115 -15.84 25.98 11.11
C GLU A 115 -16.50 26.59 12.35
N PHE A 116 -15.99 27.73 12.82
CA PHE A 116 -16.45 28.42 14.04
C PHE A 116 -16.60 27.52 15.29
N GLY A 117 -15.72 26.47 15.41
CA GLY A 117 -15.71 25.59 16.56
C GLY A 117 -16.74 24.46 16.51
N THR A 118 -17.45 24.29 15.41
CA THR A 118 -18.36 23.16 15.12
C THR A 118 -17.86 22.37 13.92
N PHE A 119 -18.25 21.10 13.80
CA PHE A 119 -17.92 20.29 12.63
C PHE A 119 -18.62 20.84 11.37
N ASP A 120 -17.85 21.05 10.30
CA ASP A 120 -18.39 21.34 8.97
C ASP A 120 -18.79 20.03 8.28
N GLU A 121 -19.90 19.45 8.73
CA GLU A 121 -20.41 18.19 8.17
C GLU A 121 -20.73 18.31 6.68
N GLY A 122 -21.18 19.48 6.22
CA GLY A 122 -21.51 19.69 4.81
C GLY A 122 -20.28 19.64 3.91
N ARG A 123 -19.17 20.20 4.36
CA ARG A 123 -17.89 20.13 3.65
C ARG A 123 -17.35 18.71 3.64
N MET A 124 -17.30 18.06 4.80
CA MET A 124 -16.83 16.66 4.92
C MET A 124 -17.65 15.71 4.03
N GLU A 125 -18.98 15.88 3.96
CA GLU A 125 -19.84 15.06 3.11
C GLU A 125 -19.56 15.26 1.61
N ARG A 126 -19.36 16.51 1.18
CA ARG A 126 -18.98 16.80 -0.20
C ARG A 126 -17.64 16.17 -0.57
N GLU A 127 -16.61 16.38 0.24
CA GLU A 127 -15.26 15.85 0.00
C GLU A 127 -15.24 14.32 0.01
N ALA A 128 -15.94 13.66 0.93
CA ALA A 128 -16.09 12.20 0.94
C ALA A 128 -16.77 11.70 -0.33
N SER A 129 -17.86 12.37 -0.76
CA SER A 129 -18.60 12.01 -1.97
C SER A 129 -17.76 12.19 -3.23
N GLU A 130 -17.00 13.27 -3.32
CA GLU A 130 -16.10 13.56 -4.43
C GLU A 130 -14.95 12.54 -4.51
N THR A 131 -14.35 12.20 -3.36
CA THR A 131 -13.29 11.18 -3.27
C THR A 131 -13.78 9.82 -3.75
N LEU A 132 -14.93 9.34 -3.25
CA LEU A 132 -15.51 8.08 -3.70
C LEU A 132 -15.87 8.10 -5.19
N ARG A 133 -16.34 9.23 -5.70
CA ARG A 133 -16.66 9.40 -7.13
C ARG A 133 -15.41 9.41 -8.00
N SER A 134 -14.33 10.08 -7.59
CA SER A 134 -13.05 10.09 -8.31
C SER A 134 -12.47 8.68 -8.48
N LEU A 135 -12.69 7.83 -7.49
CA LEU A 135 -12.33 6.42 -7.50
C LEU A 135 -13.37 5.54 -8.22
N SER A 136 -14.41 6.15 -8.82
CA SER A 136 -15.54 5.48 -9.49
C SER A 136 -16.22 4.43 -8.62
N VAL A 137 -16.30 4.67 -7.33
CA VAL A 137 -17.00 3.80 -6.38
C VAL A 137 -18.51 3.98 -6.56
N ARG A 138 -19.17 2.98 -7.12
CA ARG A 138 -20.62 2.98 -7.39
C ARG A 138 -21.42 2.12 -6.41
N THR A 139 -20.74 1.34 -5.58
CA THR A 139 -21.37 0.36 -4.69
C THR A 139 -21.90 0.96 -3.40
N VAL A 140 -21.47 2.17 -3.05
CA VAL A 140 -21.94 2.93 -1.88
C VAL A 140 -23.12 3.80 -2.30
N LYS A 141 -24.30 3.57 -1.69
CA LYS A 141 -25.55 4.27 -2.03
C LYS A 141 -25.61 5.67 -1.39
N SER A 142 -25.06 5.83 -0.21
CA SER A 142 -25.03 7.08 0.55
C SER A 142 -23.80 7.12 1.43
N VAL A 143 -23.11 8.26 1.49
CA VAL A 143 -21.95 8.44 2.38
C VAL A 143 -22.35 8.56 3.86
N ARG A 144 -23.64 8.76 4.14
CA ARG A 144 -24.23 8.75 5.50
C ARG A 144 -24.65 7.33 5.94
N GLN A 145 -24.39 6.32 5.12
CA GLN A 145 -24.64 4.92 5.48
C GLN A 145 -23.64 4.47 6.55
N LYS A 146 -24.13 3.76 7.59
CA LYS A 146 -23.26 3.20 8.64
C LYS A 146 -22.36 2.12 8.07
N VAL A 147 -21.11 2.09 8.52
CA VAL A 147 -20.11 1.11 8.10
C VAL A 147 -20.53 -0.31 8.45
N SER A 148 -21.29 -0.52 9.56
CA SER A 148 -21.85 -1.83 9.94
C SER A 148 -22.72 -2.47 8.86
N SER A 149 -23.34 -1.69 7.99
CA SER A 149 -24.23 -2.18 6.91
C SER A 149 -23.49 -2.46 5.58
N LEU A 150 -22.19 -2.19 5.53
CA LEU A 150 -21.37 -2.38 4.33
C LEU A 150 -20.90 -3.84 4.20
N SER A 151 -20.82 -4.32 2.96
CA SER A 151 -20.12 -5.57 2.65
C SER A 151 -18.61 -5.43 2.86
N GLY A 152 -17.86 -6.55 2.97
CA GLY A 152 -16.42 -6.55 3.12
C GLY A 152 -15.70 -5.72 2.04
N GLY A 153 -16.06 -5.90 0.77
CA GLY A 153 -15.48 -5.12 -0.34
C GLY A 153 -15.83 -3.63 -0.28
N GLN A 154 -17.04 -3.26 0.20
CA GLN A 154 -17.40 -1.85 0.40
C GLN A 154 -16.59 -1.23 1.55
N ARG A 155 -16.39 -1.97 2.65
CA ARG A 155 -15.53 -1.53 3.77
C ARG A 155 -14.10 -1.31 3.30
N GLN A 156 -13.55 -2.25 2.52
CA GLN A 156 -12.22 -2.13 1.93
C GLN A 156 -12.11 -0.86 1.06
N THR A 157 -13.10 -0.64 0.21
CA THR A 157 -13.19 0.55 -0.64
C THR A 157 -13.19 1.85 0.17
N VAL A 158 -13.95 1.92 1.27
CA VAL A 158 -13.99 3.09 2.16
C VAL A 158 -12.63 3.32 2.83
N ALA A 159 -11.97 2.25 3.31
CA ALA A 159 -10.65 2.35 3.92
C ALA A 159 -9.58 2.86 2.93
N ILE A 160 -9.63 2.40 1.68
CA ILE A 160 -8.74 2.89 0.62
C ILE A 160 -9.08 4.35 0.26
N ALA A 161 -10.37 4.70 0.12
CA ALA A 161 -10.79 6.08 -0.17
C ALA A 161 -10.34 7.06 0.92
N ARG A 162 -10.30 6.63 2.20
CA ARG A 162 -9.77 7.43 3.31
C ARG A 162 -8.29 7.83 3.09
N SER A 163 -7.46 6.96 2.49
CA SER A 163 -6.07 7.29 2.17
C SER A 163 -5.97 8.35 1.07
N VAL A 164 -6.84 8.28 0.06
CA VAL A 164 -6.89 9.28 -1.04
C VAL A 164 -7.34 10.64 -0.52
N LEU A 165 -8.36 10.69 0.34
CA LEU A 165 -8.81 11.91 0.99
C LEU A 165 -7.64 12.61 1.73
N LYS A 166 -6.71 11.83 2.26
CA LYS A 166 -5.49 12.30 2.90
C LYS A 166 -4.41 12.77 1.93
N LYS A 167 -4.67 12.83 0.64
CA LYS A 167 -3.72 13.19 -0.41
C LYS A 167 -2.45 12.34 -0.36
N ALA A 168 -2.62 11.03 -0.14
CA ALA A 168 -1.50 10.10 -0.12
C ALA A 168 -0.74 10.13 -1.45
N ARG A 169 0.59 10.15 -1.37
CA ARG A 169 1.50 9.96 -2.49
C ARG A 169 1.90 8.49 -2.64
N LEU A 170 1.96 7.77 -1.51
CA LEU A 170 2.16 6.33 -1.43
C LEU A 170 1.03 5.70 -0.61
N VAL A 171 0.37 4.71 -1.17
CA VAL A 171 -0.61 3.88 -0.46
C VAL A 171 -0.08 2.46 -0.36
N ILE A 172 -0.02 1.94 0.86
CA ILE A 172 0.38 0.57 1.14
C ILE A 172 -0.88 -0.22 1.53
N LEU A 173 -1.14 -1.32 0.84
CA LEU A 173 -2.32 -2.17 1.04
C LEU A 173 -1.86 -3.54 1.53
N ASP A 174 -2.19 -3.86 2.78
CA ASP A 174 -1.82 -5.15 3.39
C ASP A 174 -2.98 -6.15 3.24
N GLU A 175 -2.80 -7.14 2.36
CA GLU A 175 -3.75 -8.20 2.01
C GLU A 175 -5.18 -7.66 1.67
N PRO A 176 -5.31 -6.71 0.73
CA PRO A 176 -6.56 -5.97 0.54
C PRO A 176 -7.72 -6.82 -0.01
N THR A 177 -7.44 -8.01 -0.53
CA THR A 177 -8.42 -8.94 -1.10
C THR A 177 -8.69 -10.15 -0.22
N ALA A 178 -8.02 -10.23 0.94
CA ALA A 178 -8.21 -11.36 1.86
C ALA A 178 -9.67 -11.47 2.32
N ALA A 179 -10.19 -12.70 2.31
CA ALA A 179 -11.57 -13.03 2.71
C ALA A 179 -12.70 -12.35 1.89
N LEU A 180 -12.39 -11.84 0.68
CA LEU A 180 -13.37 -11.29 -0.24
C LEU A 180 -13.83 -12.33 -1.28
N GLY A 181 -15.08 -12.23 -1.70
CA GLY A 181 -15.59 -13.02 -2.84
C GLY A 181 -15.10 -12.44 -4.18
N VAL A 182 -15.17 -13.24 -5.25
CA VAL A 182 -14.61 -12.92 -6.58
C VAL A 182 -14.99 -11.51 -7.08
N ALA A 183 -16.29 -11.18 -7.06
CA ALA A 183 -16.75 -9.86 -7.52
C ALA A 183 -16.23 -8.69 -6.65
N GLN A 184 -16.03 -8.92 -5.36
CA GLN A 184 -15.49 -7.91 -4.43
C GLN A 184 -13.98 -7.74 -4.64
N THR A 185 -13.25 -8.83 -4.86
CA THR A 185 -11.83 -8.83 -5.22
C THR A 185 -11.61 -7.99 -6.48
N GLU A 186 -12.36 -8.25 -7.55
CA GLU A 186 -12.27 -7.50 -8.80
C GLU A 186 -12.49 -5.98 -8.58
N GLN A 187 -13.47 -5.61 -7.74
CA GLN A 187 -13.71 -4.20 -7.40
C GLN A 187 -12.52 -3.56 -6.70
N VAL A 188 -11.88 -4.25 -5.76
CA VAL A 188 -10.70 -3.76 -5.03
C VAL A 188 -9.50 -3.66 -5.96
N LEU A 189 -9.25 -4.67 -6.80
CA LEU A 189 -8.14 -4.64 -7.77
C LEU A 189 -8.30 -3.51 -8.81
N ASN A 190 -9.53 -3.27 -9.29
CA ASN A 190 -9.82 -2.13 -10.14
C ASN A 190 -9.59 -0.79 -9.43
N LEU A 191 -9.85 -0.71 -8.13
CA LEU A 191 -9.55 0.48 -7.34
C LEU A 191 -8.04 0.71 -7.20
N VAL A 192 -7.25 -0.35 -7.00
CA VAL A 192 -5.78 -0.30 -6.97
C VAL A 192 -5.22 0.27 -8.29
N LYS A 193 -5.70 -0.23 -9.43
CA LYS A 193 -5.31 0.28 -10.76
C LYS A 193 -5.60 1.77 -10.90
N ARG A 194 -6.79 2.22 -10.45
CA ARG A 194 -7.18 3.64 -10.51
C ARG A 194 -6.33 4.54 -9.62
N LEU A 195 -5.90 4.08 -8.47
CA LEU A 195 -4.95 4.83 -7.64
C LEU A 195 -3.65 5.09 -8.41
N ALA A 196 -3.11 4.06 -9.05
CA ALA A 196 -1.91 4.19 -9.86
C ALA A 196 -2.15 5.13 -11.07
N GLU A 197 -3.26 5.00 -11.79
CA GLU A 197 -3.65 5.91 -12.89
C GLU A 197 -3.75 7.38 -12.46
N GLN A 198 -4.07 7.66 -11.21
CA GLN A 198 -4.08 9.00 -10.62
C GLN A 198 -2.69 9.48 -10.17
N GLY A 199 -1.63 8.71 -10.43
CA GLY A 199 -0.25 9.06 -10.11
C GLY A 199 0.19 8.65 -8.71
N VAL A 200 -0.66 7.96 -7.93
CA VAL A 200 -0.31 7.46 -6.60
C VAL A 200 0.61 6.24 -6.75
N ALA A 201 1.71 6.19 -6.01
CA ALA A 201 2.48 4.96 -5.88
C ALA A 201 1.72 3.98 -4.99
N VAL A 202 1.64 2.71 -5.38
CA VAL A 202 0.95 1.69 -4.60
C VAL A 202 1.90 0.53 -4.29
N ILE A 203 1.98 0.15 -3.01
CA ILE A 203 2.57 -1.13 -2.61
C ILE A 203 1.42 -2.04 -2.18
N ILE A 204 1.27 -3.19 -2.83
CA ILE A 204 0.30 -4.22 -2.46
C ILE A 204 1.03 -5.43 -1.88
N ILE A 205 0.61 -5.86 -0.69
CA ILE A 205 1.05 -7.14 -0.13
C ILE A 205 -0.06 -8.14 -0.40
N SER A 206 0.27 -9.24 -1.04
CA SER A 206 -0.66 -10.33 -1.25
C SER A 206 0.07 -11.67 -1.32
N HIS A 207 -0.57 -12.71 -0.80
CA HIS A 207 -0.17 -14.10 -1.03
C HIS A 207 -0.87 -14.73 -2.24
N ASN A 208 -1.88 -14.04 -2.80
CA ASN A 208 -2.58 -14.48 -4.02
C ASN A 208 -1.89 -13.94 -5.27
N LEU A 209 -1.08 -14.77 -5.91
CA LEU A 209 -0.37 -14.38 -7.13
C LEU A 209 -1.29 -14.06 -8.31
N ALA A 210 -2.55 -14.55 -8.33
CA ALA A 210 -3.49 -14.16 -9.38
C ALA A 210 -3.81 -12.66 -9.28
N ASP A 211 -4.09 -12.17 -8.06
CA ASP A 211 -4.34 -10.76 -7.80
C ASP A 211 -3.11 -9.90 -8.09
N VAL A 212 -1.90 -10.41 -7.72
CA VAL A 212 -0.62 -9.74 -7.99
C VAL A 212 -0.42 -9.54 -9.49
N PHE A 213 -0.52 -10.59 -10.29
CA PHE A 213 -0.34 -10.51 -11.75
C PHE A 213 -1.46 -9.71 -12.46
N GLU A 214 -2.60 -9.53 -11.81
CA GLU A 214 -3.70 -8.71 -12.32
C GLU A 214 -3.39 -7.20 -12.25
N VAL A 215 -2.64 -6.74 -11.22
CA VAL A 215 -2.49 -5.31 -10.94
C VAL A 215 -1.06 -4.79 -10.91
N ALA A 216 -0.06 -5.64 -10.67
CA ALA A 216 1.30 -5.20 -10.42
C ALA A 216 2.05 -4.82 -11.71
N ASP A 217 2.80 -3.71 -11.66
CA ASP A 217 3.85 -3.37 -12.62
C ASP A 217 5.17 -4.05 -12.24
N TYR A 218 5.47 -4.08 -10.93
CA TYR A 218 6.69 -4.66 -10.36
C TYR A 218 6.36 -5.67 -9.27
N ILE A 219 7.16 -6.72 -9.15
CA ILE A 219 7.03 -7.75 -8.11
C ILE A 219 8.37 -7.83 -7.37
N SER A 220 8.33 -7.54 -6.08
CA SER A 220 9.45 -7.65 -5.16
C SER A 220 9.24 -8.85 -4.25
N VAL A 221 10.18 -9.79 -4.25
CA VAL A 221 10.08 -11.05 -3.51
C VAL A 221 10.98 -11.02 -2.29
N LEU A 222 10.35 -11.09 -1.11
CA LEU A 222 11.03 -11.16 0.18
C LEU A 222 11.11 -12.61 0.65
N TYR A 223 12.33 -13.11 0.92
CA TYR A 223 12.58 -14.45 1.43
C TYR A 223 13.54 -14.39 2.62
N LEU A 224 13.11 -14.91 3.77
CA LEU A 224 13.91 -14.97 5.02
C LEU A 224 14.61 -13.66 5.40
N GLY A 225 13.92 -12.54 5.22
CA GLY A 225 14.41 -11.21 5.56
C GLY A 225 15.31 -10.55 4.51
N GLN A 226 15.42 -11.11 3.32
CA GLN A 226 16.21 -10.56 2.21
C GLN A 226 15.34 -10.36 0.97
N MET A 227 15.56 -9.28 0.22
CA MET A 227 14.97 -9.12 -1.10
C MET A 227 15.74 -9.98 -2.09
N VAL A 228 15.09 -11.05 -2.58
CA VAL A 228 15.74 -12.04 -3.45
C VAL A 228 15.44 -11.84 -4.93
N ALA A 229 14.40 -11.09 -5.26
CA ALA A 229 14.09 -10.71 -6.63
C ALA A 229 13.30 -9.40 -6.66
N GLU A 230 13.58 -8.58 -7.67
CA GLU A 230 12.79 -7.41 -8.04
C GLU A 230 12.64 -7.43 -9.56
N VAL A 231 11.42 -7.68 -10.05
CA VAL A 231 11.14 -7.97 -11.45
C VAL A 231 9.94 -7.18 -11.95
N GLU A 232 9.93 -6.84 -13.25
CA GLU A 232 8.72 -6.35 -13.90
C GLU A 232 7.73 -7.51 -14.08
N ALA A 233 6.47 -7.30 -13.72
CA ALA A 233 5.43 -8.33 -13.81
C ALA A 233 5.26 -8.85 -15.25
N ALA A 234 5.44 -7.98 -16.25
CA ALA A 234 5.36 -8.33 -17.66
C ALA A 234 6.54 -9.21 -18.15
N SER A 235 7.67 -9.23 -17.43
CA SER A 235 8.88 -9.97 -17.80
C SER A 235 9.05 -11.30 -17.06
N THR A 236 8.11 -11.65 -16.18
CA THR A 236 8.16 -12.88 -15.36
C THR A 236 6.87 -13.67 -15.45
N ASN A 237 6.82 -14.83 -14.81
CA ASN A 237 5.65 -15.67 -14.72
C ASN A 237 5.44 -16.19 -13.30
N ARG A 238 4.27 -16.81 -13.06
CA ARG A 238 3.88 -17.29 -11.75
C ARG A 238 4.86 -18.34 -11.19
N ASP A 239 5.35 -19.26 -12.02
CA ASP A 239 6.23 -20.35 -11.58
C ASP A 239 7.59 -19.81 -11.13
N ASP A 240 8.10 -18.78 -11.81
CA ASP A 240 9.33 -18.10 -11.42
C ASP A 240 9.18 -17.41 -10.07
N VAL A 241 8.09 -16.66 -9.90
CA VAL A 241 7.80 -15.96 -8.63
C VAL A 241 7.62 -16.95 -7.47
N VAL A 242 6.91 -18.07 -7.69
CA VAL A 242 6.81 -19.15 -6.69
C VAL A 242 8.19 -19.72 -6.37
N GLY A 243 9.04 -19.94 -7.38
CA GLY A 243 10.40 -20.40 -7.19
C GLY A 243 11.24 -19.46 -6.31
N TYR A 244 11.10 -18.14 -6.48
CA TYR A 244 11.78 -17.16 -5.64
C TYR A 244 11.21 -17.14 -4.21
N ILE A 245 9.88 -17.21 -4.05
CA ILE A 245 9.21 -17.25 -2.73
C ILE A 245 9.66 -18.44 -1.90
N THR A 246 9.85 -19.61 -2.55
CA THR A 246 10.23 -20.86 -1.88
C THR A 246 11.74 -21.05 -1.78
N GLY A 247 12.55 -20.17 -2.38
CA GLY A 247 14.01 -20.32 -2.45
C GLY A 247 14.48 -21.46 -3.35
N SER A 248 13.59 -22.06 -4.15
CA SER A 248 13.94 -23.12 -5.11
C SER A 248 14.58 -22.57 -6.38
N LYS A 249 14.44 -21.26 -6.62
CA LYS A 249 15.01 -20.55 -7.76
C LYS A 249 15.77 -19.31 -7.29
N THR A 250 16.93 -19.07 -7.90
CA THR A 250 17.72 -17.85 -7.62
C THR A 250 17.51 -16.87 -8.77
N TYR A 251 17.23 -15.61 -8.45
CA TYR A 251 17.18 -14.54 -9.44
C TYR A 251 18.61 -14.15 -9.84
N THR A 252 18.91 -14.23 -11.13
CA THR A 252 20.24 -13.92 -11.70
C THR A 252 20.28 -12.57 -12.42
N GLY A 253 19.18 -11.80 -12.38
CA GLY A 253 19.14 -10.44 -12.89
C GLY A 253 19.90 -9.47 -11.97
N ALA A 254 20.39 -8.37 -12.51
CA ALA A 254 20.97 -7.31 -11.70
C ALA A 254 19.88 -6.76 -10.76
N THR A 255 20.07 -6.91 -9.45
CA THR A 255 19.41 -6.05 -8.47
C THR A 255 19.95 -4.64 -8.71
N ALA A 256 19.15 -3.81 -9.35
CA ALA A 256 19.51 -2.45 -9.72
C ALA A 256 19.69 -1.56 -8.47
#